data_f3b515688e43787e55f49f77578b6cc2
#
_entry.id   f3b515688e43787e55f49f77578b6cc2
#
_cell.length_a   1.000
_cell.length_b   1.000
_cell.length_c   1.000
_cell.angle_alpha   90.00
_cell.angle_beta   90.00
_cell.angle_gamma   90.00
#
_symmetry.space_group_name_H-M   'P 1'
#
loop_
_entity.id
_entity.type
_entity.pdbx_description
1 polymer ?
#
loop_
_entity_poly.entity_id
_entity_poly.type
_entity_poly.pdbx_seq_one_letter_code
_entity_poly.pdbx_strand_id
1 'polypeptide(L)'
;MSEGFGNNDQVEVRRVAITGIGVIAPGEPGRDAFWSLITSGGSAVRRISQFDPSSFRSQIAGECNIEDDGIVIQEFGDGEDLSAVDRSIRLAVAATDEALGDAFDSGYETCSTSDRIGISYGSAVGASQRMVELYDHFTDGGKYWRCPLGDKNEALFEGLLPSTLGACLADRYHVNGPVAIVSAGCTSGLDAVGQGAAMIQRGESHIVIAGGTDAPLLPITVASFDAIKATSPSNKKPEEASRPFDAKRNGFVLAEGAATLVLEDLEHARARGAHVYAEITGFARTTNGYHMTGLDNEGAELADAISKALLKAGIKPEQIDYVNAHGSSTQQNDVHETEALKKALGEHSRHVPISSIKSSIGHSLGAVGAIEIIACVLAIAENLVPPTINYEIPDERCDLDYVPNTARWCFAKL
;
A
#
# COMPACT_ATOMS: atom_id res chain seq x y z
N MET A 1 54.84 9.38 16.07
CA MET A 1 54.18 8.05 15.96
C MET A 1 52.78 8.34 15.47
N SER A 2 52.59 8.21 14.17
CA SER A 2 51.30 8.35 13.50
C SER A 2 50.79 6.94 13.27
N GLU A 3 49.88 6.46 14.14
CA GLU A 3 49.16 5.24 13.87
C GLU A 3 48.04 5.57 12.91
N GLY A 4 48.08 4.89 11.77
CA GLY A 4 47.13 5.04 10.69
C GLY A 4 45.76 4.51 11.09
N PHE A 5 44.73 5.30 10.89
CA PHE A 5 43.39 4.81 10.73
C PHE A 5 43.33 4.12 9.36
N GLY A 6 43.66 2.84 9.37
CA GLY A 6 43.43 1.91 8.27
C GLY A 6 42.19 1.10 8.56
N ASN A 7 41.29 1.13 7.69
CA ASN A 7 40.39 0.21 7.03
C ASN A 7 39.04 0.87 6.77
N ASN A 8 38.91 1.39 5.56
CA ASN A 8 37.60 1.49 4.92
C ASN A 8 37.15 0.05 4.64
N ASP A 9 36.63 -0.65 5.64
CA ASP A 9 35.71 -1.73 5.40
C ASP A 9 34.44 -1.09 4.86
N GLN A 10 34.33 -1.03 3.53
CA GLN A 10 33.03 -0.78 2.89
C GLN A 10 32.12 -1.91 3.41
N VAL A 11 31.27 -1.59 4.37
CA VAL A 11 30.19 -2.49 4.79
C VAL A 11 29.35 -2.71 3.53
N GLU A 12 29.47 -3.89 2.94
CA GLU A 12 28.67 -4.28 1.79
C GLU A 12 27.20 -4.15 2.18
N VAL A 13 26.49 -3.24 1.52
CA VAL A 13 25.06 -2.99 1.82
C VAL A 13 24.30 -4.26 1.43
N ARG A 14 23.59 -4.86 2.40
CA ARG A 14 22.80 -6.07 2.15
C ARG A 14 21.74 -5.80 1.10
N ARG A 15 21.58 -6.74 0.18
CA ARG A 15 20.53 -6.73 -0.83
C ARG A 15 19.23 -7.22 -0.22
N VAL A 16 18.10 -6.68 -0.70
CA VAL A 16 16.78 -6.97 -0.14
C VAL A 16 15.92 -7.66 -1.18
N ALA A 17 15.58 -8.91 -0.92
CA ALA A 17 14.69 -9.72 -1.73
C ALA A 17 13.24 -9.61 -1.25
N ILE A 18 12.29 -9.78 -2.16
CA ILE A 18 10.88 -10.04 -1.86
C ILE A 18 10.67 -11.54 -2.08
N THR A 19 10.35 -12.25 -1.00
CA THR A 19 10.22 -13.73 -1.00
C THR A 19 8.80 -14.21 -0.77
N GLY A 20 7.87 -13.33 -0.40
CA GLY A 20 6.45 -13.64 -0.27
C GLY A 20 5.61 -12.39 -0.42
N ILE A 21 4.41 -12.57 -0.96
CA ILE A 21 3.43 -11.50 -1.20
C ILE A 21 2.02 -11.96 -0.83
N GLY A 22 1.26 -11.03 -0.23
CA GLY A 22 -0.14 -11.26 0.08
C GLY A 22 -0.92 -9.95 -0.06
N VAL A 23 -2.13 -10.01 -0.62
CA VAL A 23 -2.93 -8.83 -0.94
C VAL A 23 -4.41 -9.06 -0.73
N ILE A 24 -5.02 -8.14 0.01
CA ILE A 24 -6.46 -7.99 0.14
C ILE A 24 -6.83 -6.63 -0.45
N ALA A 25 -7.47 -6.66 -1.60
CA ALA A 25 -7.88 -5.48 -2.35
C ALA A 25 -9.37 -5.61 -2.72
N PRO A 26 -10.03 -4.50 -3.15
CA PRO A 26 -11.41 -4.57 -3.62
C PRO A 26 -11.59 -5.60 -4.75
N GLY A 27 -12.68 -6.35 -4.67
CA GLY A 27 -12.98 -7.49 -5.53
C GLY A 27 -12.90 -8.79 -4.75
N GLU A 28 -12.61 -9.89 -5.45
CA GLU A 28 -12.37 -11.19 -4.80
C GLU A 28 -11.01 -11.19 -4.10
N PRO A 29 -10.90 -11.85 -2.93
CA PRO A 29 -9.68 -11.83 -2.14
C PRO A 29 -8.55 -12.66 -2.73
N GLY A 30 -7.32 -12.31 -2.34
CA GLY A 30 -6.11 -13.04 -2.67
C GLY A 30 -5.43 -12.58 -3.96
N ARG A 31 -4.17 -12.93 -4.06
CA ARG A 31 -3.24 -12.51 -5.11
C ARG A 31 -3.72 -12.80 -6.52
N ASP A 32 -4.21 -14.00 -6.77
CA ASP A 32 -4.59 -14.44 -8.13
C ASP A 32 -5.85 -13.71 -8.62
N ALA A 33 -6.83 -13.52 -7.74
CA ALA A 33 -8.04 -12.75 -8.03
C ALA A 33 -7.72 -11.26 -8.25
N PHE A 34 -6.88 -10.68 -7.41
CA PHE A 34 -6.38 -9.32 -7.57
C PHE A 34 -5.69 -9.14 -8.94
N TRP A 35 -4.76 -10.03 -9.29
CA TRP A 35 -4.06 -9.97 -10.58
C TRP A 35 -5.00 -10.10 -11.76
N SER A 36 -5.93 -11.05 -11.70
CA SER A 36 -6.96 -11.24 -12.72
C SER A 36 -7.81 -9.98 -12.91
N LEU A 37 -8.24 -9.33 -11.81
CA LEU A 37 -9.04 -8.11 -11.87
C LEU A 37 -8.30 -6.98 -12.55
N ILE A 38 -7.08 -6.65 -12.10
CA ILE A 38 -6.36 -5.48 -12.60
C ILE A 38 -5.84 -5.67 -14.04
N THR A 39 -5.68 -6.91 -14.51
CA THR A 39 -5.23 -7.19 -15.89
C THR A 39 -6.36 -7.42 -16.89
N SER A 40 -7.54 -7.82 -16.43
CA SER A 40 -8.72 -8.04 -17.32
C SER A 40 -9.42 -6.75 -17.76
N GLY A 41 -9.09 -5.61 -17.15
CA GLY A 41 -9.80 -4.35 -17.38
C GLY A 41 -11.12 -4.24 -16.57
N GLY A 42 -11.27 -5.04 -15.52
CA GLY A 42 -12.40 -5.00 -14.60
C GLY A 42 -12.32 -3.86 -13.59
N SER A 43 -13.45 -3.54 -12.96
CA SER A 43 -13.54 -2.59 -11.84
C SER A 43 -14.26 -3.21 -10.65
N ALA A 44 -13.68 -3.05 -9.45
CA ALA A 44 -14.29 -3.43 -8.18
C ALA A 44 -15.01 -2.26 -7.48
N VAL A 45 -15.05 -1.09 -8.11
CA VAL A 45 -15.74 0.10 -7.56
C VAL A 45 -17.25 -0.08 -7.65
N ARG A 46 -17.92 0.12 -6.51
CA ARG A 46 -19.39 -0.06 -6.35
C ARG A 46 -19.98 1.03 -5.48
N ARG A 47 -21.31 1.04 -5.34
CA ARG A 47 -21.96 1.85 -4.30
C ARG A 47 -21.56 1.30 -2.92
N ILE A 48 -21.22 2.21 -1.99
CA ILE A 48 -20.88 1.86 -0.59
C ILE A 48 -22.03 1.06 0.02
N SER A 49 -21.69 -0.10 0.62
CA SER A 49 -22.64 -0.99 1.29
C SER A 49 -22.48 -1.02 2.80
N GLN A 50 -21.33 -0.64 3.34
CA GLN A 50 -21.02 -0.67 4.77
C GLN A 50 -21.86 0.32 5.61
N PHE A 51 -22.41 1.36 4.98
CA PHE A 51 -23.34 2.32 5.59
C PHE A 51 -24.19 2.99 4.52
N ASP A 52 -25.26 3.73 4.89
CA ASP A 52 -26.04 4.49 3.93
C ASP A 52 -25.29 5.75 3.44
N PRO A 53 -24.78 5.76 2.19
CA PRO A 53 -24.02 6.88 1.66
C PRO A 53 -24.91 7.99 1.04
N SER A 54 -26.23 7.93 1.13
CA SER A 54 -27.15 8.80 0.38
C SER A 54 -26.98 10.30 0.65
N SER A 55 -26.47 10.65 1.83
CA SER A 55 -26.22 12.04 2.23
C SER A 55 -24.87 12.60 1.79
N PHE A 56 -23.99 11.76 1.23
CA PHE A 56 -22.64 12.15 0.84
C PHE A 56 -22.54 12.52 -0.64
N ARG A 57 -21.59 13.37 -0.97
CA ARG A 57 -21.26 13.75 -2.34
C ARG A 57 -20.74 12.54 -3.14
N SER A 58 -19.82 11.79 -2.57
CA SER A 58 -19.36 10.51 -3.09
C SER A 58 -20.06 9.36 -2.38
N GLN A 59 -20.70 8.47 -3.14
CA GLN A 59 -21.48 7.34 -2.63
C GLN A 59 -20.89 5.99 -3.04
N ILE A 60 -19.66 6.01 -3.56
CA ILE A 60 -19.01 4.88 -4.19
C ILE A 60 -17.65 4.62 -3.56
N ALA A 61 -17.27 3.34 -3.51
CA ALA A 61 -15.99 2.90 -2.98
C ALA A 61 -15.55 1.56 -3.58
N GLY A 62 -14.28 1.21 -3.33
CA GLY A 62 -13.77 -0.15 -3.45
C GLY A 62 -13.83 -0.84 -2.08
N GLU A 63 -14.70 -1.81 -1.91
CA GLU A 63 -14.89 -2.59 -0.67
C GLU A 63 -14.22 -3.96 -0.80
N CYS A 64 -13.59 -4.43 0.28
CA CYS A 64 -12.99 -5.76 0.37
C CYS A 64 -13.96 -6.76 1.02
N ASN A 65 -14.06 -7.95 0.44
CA ASN A 65 -14.85 -9.04 0.98
C ASN A 65 -13.98 -9.92 1.87
N ILE A 66 -13.96 -9.71 3.19
CA ILE A 66 -13.21 -10.56 4.14
C ILE A 66 -14.12 -11.48 4.99
N GLU A 67 -15.45 -11.28 4.93
CA GLU A 67 -16.41 -12.03 5.75
C GLU A 67 -17.04 -13.21 5.01
N ASP A 68 -17.17 -13.16 3.68
CA ASP A 68 -17.86 -14.17 2.87
C ASP A 68 -16.95 -15.21 2.21
N ASP A 69 -15.63 -15.01 2.21
CA ASP A 69 -14.73 -15.72 1.28
C ASP A 69 -13.83 -16.79 1.90
N GLY A 70 -14.22 -17.28 3.08
CA GLY A 70 -13.49 -18.40 3.68
C GLY A 70 -12.03 -18.08 4.05
N ILE A 71 -11.65 -16.81 4.11
CA ILE A 71 -10.43 -16.40 4.79
C ILE A 71 -10.66 -16.70 6.27
N VAL A 72 -10.29 -17.91 6.66
CA VAL A 72 -10.27 -18.35 8.06
C VAL A 72 -9.17 -17.56 8.72
N ILE A 73 -9.54 -16.40 9.25
CA ILE A 73 -8.67 -15.67 10.16
C ILE A 73 -8.59 -16.53 11.40
N GLN A 74 -7.49 -17.27 11.54
CA GLN A 74 -7.27 -18.09 12.73
C GLN A 74 -7.30 -17.21 13.98
N GLU A 75 -7.82 -17.76 15.07
CA GLU A 75 -7.99 -17.07 16.35
C GLU A 75 -6.69 -16.33 16.78
N PHE A 76 -6.85 -15.13 17.32
CA PHE A 76 -5.75 -14.40 17.95
C PHE A 76 -5.36 -15.12 19.25
N GLY A 77 -4.07 -15.42 19.44
CA GLY A 77 -3.54 -15.96 20.70
C GLY A 77 -4.42 -17.04 21.33
N ASP A 78 -4.67 -16.96 22.62
CA ASP A 78 -5.46 -17.92 23.42
C ASP A 78 -6.98 -17.94 23.12
N GLY A 79 -7.41 -17.68 21.88
CA GLY A 79 -8.82 -17.75 21.44
C GLY A 79 -9.55 -16.41 21.43
N GLU A 80 -8.83 -15.30 21.28
CA GLU A 80 -9.49 -14.00 21.10
C GLU A 80 -10.19 -13.89 19.74
N ASP A 81 -11.43 -13.40 19.78
CA ASP A 81 -12.26 -13.19 18.60
C ASP A 81 -11.74 -11.97 17.79
N LEU A 82 -11.21 -12.21 16.60
CA LEU A 82 -10.78 -11.14 15.69
C LEU A 82 -11.87 -10.15 15.30
N SER A 83 -13.16 -10.50 15.49
CA SER A 83 -14.25 -9.55 15.28
C SER A 83 -14.18 -8.35 16.24
N ALA A 84 -13.48 -8.50 17.38
CA ALA A 84 -13.21 -7.41 18.33
C ALA A 84 -12.10 -6.45 17.87
N VAL A 85 -11.30 -6.83 16.86
CA VAL A 85 -10.17 -6.05 16.34
C VAL A 85 -10.62 -5.16 15.19
N ASP A 86 -9.98 -4.00 15.04
CA ASP A 86 -10.29 -3.08 13.93
C ASP A 86 -10.18 -3.75 12.56
N ARG A 87 -11.08 -3.39 11.64
CA ARG A 87 -11.11 -3.95 10.29
C ARG A 87 -9.78 -3.80 9.55
N SER A 88 -9.06 -2.69 9.74
CA SER A 88 -7.74 -2.50 9.11
C SER A 88 -6.71 -3.53 9.58
N ILE A 89 -6.75 -3.93 10.85
CA ILE A 89 -5.88 -4.97 11.40
C ILE A 89 -6.28 -6.33 10.84
N ARG A 90 -7.58 -6.63 10.73
CA ARG A 90 -8.07 -7.89 10.10
C ARG A 90 -7.60 -8.02 8.66
N LEU A 91 -7.69 -6.95 7.86
CA LEU A 91 -7.15 -6.90 6.50
C LEU A 91 -5.63 -7.15 6.48
N ALA A 92 -4.88 -6.52 7.40
CA ALA A 92 -3.44 -6.70 7.52
C ALA A 92 -3.06 -8.13 7.86
N VAL A 93 -3.80 -8.76 8.80
CA VAL A 93 -3.59 -10.16 9.17
C VAL A 93 -3.82 -11.08 7.98
N ALA A 94 -4.95 -10.93 7.28
CA ALA A 94 -5.26 -11.75 6.12
C ALA A 94 -4.19 -11.64 5.01
N ALA A 95 -3.73 -10.42 4.71
CA ALA A 95 -2.65 -10.22 3.75
C ALA A 95 -1.30 -10.80 4.26
N THR A 96 -1.06 -10.76 5.57
CA THR A 96 0.18 -11.29 6.15
C THR A 96 0.17 -12.82 6.17
N ASP A 97 -0.97 -13.44 6.49
CA ASP A 97 -1.12 -14.91 6.44
C ASP A 97 -0.85 -15.43 5.01
N GLU A 98 -1.39 -14.76 3.97
CA GLU A 98 -1.11 -15.11 2.57
C GLU A 98 0.38 -14.93 2.23
N ALA A 99 0.99 -13.80 2.61
CA ALA A 99 2.40 -13.53 2.32
C ALA A 99 3.37 -14.51 3.00
N LEU A 100 3.10 -14.88 4.26
CA LEU A 100 3.91 -15.83 4.98
C LEU A 100 3.72 -17.25 4.45
N GLY A 101 2.47 -17.64 4.08
CA GLY A 101 2.19 -18.89 3.40
C GLY A 101 2.90 -19.01 2.05
N ASP A 102 3.02 -17.90 1.32
CA ASP A 102 3.75 -17.82 0.05
C ASP A 102 5.29 -17.91 0.24
N ALA A 103 5.82 -17.27 1.28
CA ALA A 103 7.26 -17.25 1.57
C ALA A 103 7.80 -18.56 2.15
N PHE A 104 6.96 -19.33 2.87
CA PHE A 104 7.40 -20.47 3.69
C PHE A 104 6.52 -21.70 3.49
N ASP A 105 6.93 -22.63 2.61
CA ASP A 105 6.21 -23.87 2.27
C ASP A 105 5.87 -24.77 3.48
N SER A 106 6.68 -24.73 4.53
CA SER A 106 6.53 -25.57 5.75
C SER A 106 5.89 -24.84 6.94
N GLY A 107 5.33 -23.65 6.68
CA GLY A 107 4.78 -22.76 7.70
C GLY A 107 5.84 -21.85 8.33
N TYR A 108 5.39 -20.63 8.70
CA TYR A 108 6.23 -19.59 9.31
C TYR A 108 6.88 -20.01 10.64
N GLU A 109 6.28 -20.96 11.36
CA GLU A 109 6.82 -21.52 12.62
C GLU A 109 8.19 -22.20 12.48
N THR A 110 8.62 -22.47 11.24
CA THR A 110 9.93 -23.07 10.95
C THR A 110 11.06 -22.03 10.86
N CYS A 111 10.76 -20.74 10.94
CA CYS A 111 11.81 -19.72 11.04
C CYS A 111 12.66 -19.99 12.29
N SER A 112 13.97 -20.06 12.11
CA SER A 112 14.91 -20.33 13.21
C SER A 112 14.76 -19.24 14.27
N THR A 113 14.84 -19.63 15.55
CA THR A 113 14.87 -18.66 16.68
C THR A 113 16.07 -17.72 16.63
N SER A 114 17.07 -17.99 15.77
CA SER A 114 18.20 -17.11 15.47
C SER A 114 17.86 -15.99 14.48
N ASP A 115 16.76 -16.14 13.71
CA ASP A 115 16.38 -15.15 12.72
C ASP A 115 15.65 -13.98 13.39
N ARG A 116 16.22 -12.80 13.23
CA ARG A 116 15.57 -11.57 13.71
C ARG A 116 14.54 -11.13 12.68
N ILE A 117 13.27 -11.25 13.06
CA ILE A 117 12.15 -10.85 12.24
C ILE A 117 11.67 -9.49 12.72
N GLY A 118 11.56 -8.53 11.80
CA GLY A 118 11.03 -7.20 12.07
C GLY A 118 9.67 -6.97 11.42
N ILE A 119 9.01 -5.91 11.81
CA ILE A 119 7.78 -5.41 11.20
C ILE A 119 7.99 -3.95 10.79
N SER A 120 7.56 -3.59 9.59
CA SER A 120 7.41 -2.21 9.15
C SER A 120 6.10 -2.07 8.38
N TYR A 121 5.10 -1.46 9.00
CA TYR A 121 3.74 -1.45 8.46
C TYR A 121 3.16 -0.04 8.40
N GLY A 122 2.42 0.29 7.34
CA GLY A 122 1.88 1.61 7.06
C GLY A 122 0.37 1.69 7.25
N SER A 123 -0.12 2.80 7.81
CA SER A 123 -1.55 3.13 7.82
C SER A 123 -1.73 4.65 7.84
N ALA A 124 -2.66 5.16 7.07
CA ALA A 124 -2.96 6.59 7.02
C ALA A 124 -3.98 7.02 8.08
N VAL A 125 -4.98 6.18 8.35
CA VAL A 125 -6.11 6.51 9.25
C VAL A 125 -6.21 5.61 10.48
N GLY A 126 -5.37 4.58 10.59
CA GLY A 126 -5.30 3.69 11.75
C GLY A 126 -6.60 2.94 12.02
N ALA A 127 -6.84 2.57 13.30
CA ALA A 127 -8.02 1.84 13.77
C ALA A 127 -9.28 2.74 13.86
N SER A 128 -9.58 3.47 12.79
CA SER A 128 -10.63 4.50 12.79
C SER A 128 -12.05 3.93 12.91
N GLN A 129 -12.29 2.72 12.40
CA GLN A 129 -13.61 2.07 12.54
C GLN A 129 -13.89 1.75 14.01
N ARG A 130 -12.94 1.09 14.65
CA ARG A 130 -13.06 0.73 16.07
C ARG A 130 -13.21 1.96 16.97
N MET A 131 -12.49 3.03 16.66
CA MET A 131 -12.63 4.29 17.39
C MET A 131 -14.02 4.89 17.30
N VAL A 132 -14.67 4.87 16.13
CA VAL A 132 -16.04 5.37 15.96
C VAL A 132 -17.03 4.49 16.71
N GLU A 133 -16.92 3.17 16.59
CA GLU A 133 -17.79 2.21 17.32
C GLU A 133 -17.68 2.40 18.83
N LEU A 134 -16.47 2.51 19.37
CA LEU A 134 -16.24 2.71 20.81
C LEU A 134 -16.74 4.09 21.26
N TYR A 135 -16.53 5.13 20.43
CA TYR A 135 -17.05 6.46 20.71
C TYR A 135 -18.60 6.41 20.82
N ASP A 136 -19.27 5.83 19.86
CA ASP A 136 -20.75 5.73 19.86
C ASP A 136 -21.25 4.91 21.07
N HIS A 137 -20.60 3.79 21.37
CA HIS A 137 -20.95 2.93 22.49
C HIS A 137 -20.81 3.64 23.85
N PHE A 138 -19.68 4.33 24.08
CA PHE A 138 -19.40 4.98 25.37
C PHE A 138 -20.07 6.35 25.54
N THR A 139 -20.56 6.95 24.44
CA THR A 139 -21.14 8.30 24.50
C THR A 139 -22.64 8.34 24.18
N ASP A 140 -23.26 7.23 23.77
CA ASP A 140 -24.62 7.21 23.21
C ASP A 140 -24.75 8.25 22.07
N GLY A 141 -23.90 8.12 21.07
CA GLY A 141 -23.84 9.05 19.94
C GLY A 141 -23.43 10.47 20.34
N GLY A 142 -22.50 10.62 21.27
CA GLY A 142 -21.94 11.91 21.68
C GLY A 142 -22.74 12.68 22.72
N LYS A 143 -23.80 12.09 23.31
CA LYS A 143 -24.65 12.76 24.29
C LYS A 143 -23.98 12.90 25.66
N TYR A 144 -23.21 11.92 26.09
CA TYR A 144 -22.48 11.92 27.37
C TYR A 144 -21.35 10.91 27.34
N TRP A 145 -20.37 11.06 28.23
CA TRP A 145 -19.31 10.06 28.40
C TRP A 145 -19.64 9.12 29.56
N ARG A 146 -19.63 7.82 29.26
CA ARG A 146 -19.55 6.75 30.25
C ARG A 146 -18.21 6.07 30.05
N CYS A 147 -17.25 6.40 30.89
CA CYS A 147 -15.98 5.66 30.92
C CYS A 147 -16.03 4.71 32.12
N PRO A 148 -16.50 3.47 31.96
CA PRO A 148 -16.43 2.49 33.03
C PRO A 148 -14.96 2.12 33.24
N LEU A 149 -14.47 2.32 34.45
CA LEU A 149 -13.14 1.86 34.86
C LEU A 149 -13.25 0.37 35.19
N GLY A 150 -12.68 -0.51 34.38
CA GLY A 150 -12.67 -1.96 34.61
C GLY A 150 -12.03 -2.71 33.43
N ASP A 151 -11.71 -3.96 33.66
CA ASP A 151 -10.87 -4.83 32.79
C ASP A 151 -11.38 -5.03 31.33
N LYS A 152 -12.58 -4.57 31.01
CA LYS A 152 -13.16 -4.68 29.67
C LYS A 152 -12.97 -3.44 28.78
N ASN A 153 -12.19 -2.45 29.23
CA ASN A 153 -12.05 -1.16 28.54
C ASN A 153 -10.67 -0.95 27.90
N GLU A 154 -9.83 -1.97 27.87
CA GLU A 154 -8.57 -1.95 27.16
C GLU A 154 -8.77 -1.66 25.68
N ALA A 155 -9.85 -2.15 25.08
CA ALA A 155 -10.20 -1.88 23.68
C ALA A 155 -10.29 -0.38 23.33
N LEU A 156 -10.70 0.49 24.27
CA LEU A 156 -10.71 1.94 24.04
C LEU A 156 -9.29 2.51 23.92
N PHE A 157 -8.39 2.01 24.75
CA PHE A 157 -6.98 2.41 24.71
C PHE A 157 -6.29 1.85 23.46
N GLU A 158 -6.50 0.59 23.16
CA GLU A 158 -5.96 -0.09 21.98
C GLU A 158 -6.42 0.57 20.68
N GLY A 159 -7.72 0.87 20.54
CA GLY A 159 -8.26 1.56 19.37
C GLY A 159 -7.67 2.96 19.16
N LEU A 160 -7.21 3.63 20.23
CA LEU A 160 -6.61 4.95 20.15
C LEU A 160 -5.18 4.95 19.61
N LEU A 161 -4.42 3.87 19.84
CA LEU A 161 -2.98 3.85 19.56
C LEU A 161 -2.67 3.32 18.16
N PRO A 162 -2.00 4.10 17.28
CA PRO A 162 -1.53 3.59 15.98
C PRO A 162 -0.58 2.38 16.11
N SER A 163 0.11 2.25 17.24
CA SER A 163 1.02 1.13 17.53
C SER A 163 0.31 -0.21 17.74
N THR A 164 -0.99 -0.22 18.00
CA THR A 164 -1.78 -1.45 18.17
C THR A 164 -1.69 -2.36 16.96
N LEU A 165 -1.72 -1.80 15.74
CA LEU A 165 -1.49 -2.58 14.52
C LEU A 165 -0.17 -3.38 14.59
N GLY A 166 0.92 -2.73 14.96
CA GLY A 166 2.23 -3.39 15.07
C GLY A 166 2.28 -4.38 16.21
N ALA A 167 1.65 -4.08 17.34
CA ALA A 167 1.59 -4.98 18.49
C ALA A 167 0.79 -6.25 18.16
N CYS A 168 -0.37 -6.12 17.52
CA CYS A 168 -1.18 -7.26 17.07
C CYS A 168 -0.42 -8.18 16.10
N LEU A 169 0.25 -7.59 15.10
CA LEU A 169 1.06 -8.38 14.15
C LEU A 169 2.25 -9.04 14.85
N ALA A 170 2.93 -8.32 15.77
CA ALA A 170 4.08 -8.85 16.47
C ALA A 170 3.71 -10.04 17.40
N ASP A 171 2.58 -9.91 18.09
CA ASP A 171 2.06 -10.98 18.96
C ASP A 171 1.67 -12.21 18.14
N ARG A 172 0.82 -12.02 17.13
CA ARG A 172 0.35 -13.11 16.27
C ARG A 172 1.48 -13.91 15.60
N TYR A 173 2.48 -13.21 15.10
CA TYR A 173 3.58 -13.84 14.37
C TYR A 173 4.85 -14.03 15.21
N HIS A 174 4.75 -13.87 16.53
CA HIS A 174 5.86 -14.04 17.49
C HIS A 174 7.13 -13.29 17.08
N VAL A 175 6.96 -12.06 16.60
CA VAL A 175 8.07 -11.23 16.10
C VAL A 175 8.89 -10.70 17.26
N ASN A 176 10.20 -10.87 17.19
CA ASN A 176 11.16 -10.52 18.23
C ASN A 176 12.15 -9.40 17.85
N GLY A 177 12.03 -8.88 16.63
CA GLY A 177 12.86 -7.80 16.09
C GLY A 177 12.20 -6.43 16.21
N PRO A 178 12.72 -5.41 15.50
CA PRO A 178 12.18 -4.06 15.54
C PRO A 178 10.79 -3.98 14.89
N VAL A 179 9.90 -3.20 15.51
CA VAL A 179 8.55 -2.93 15.01
C VAL A 179 8.41 -1.43 14.77
N ALA A 180 7.96 -1.05 13.57
CA ALA A 180 7.71 0.33 13.18
C ALA A 180 6.35 0.46 12.49
N ILE A 181 5.57 1.47 12.92
CA ILE A 181 4.34 1.87 12.25
C ILE A 181 4.58 3.23 11.59
N VAL A 182 4.27 3.30 10.29
CA VAL A 182 4.48 4.48 9.45
C VAL A 182 3.15 5.12 9.11
N SER A 183 2.99 6.41 9.39
CA SER A 183 1.83 7.18 8.98
C SER A 183 2.29 8.43 8.22
N ALA A 184 2.14 8.38 6.90
CA ALA A 184 2.56 9.40 5.95
C ALA A 184 1.48 9.66 4.87
N GLY A 185 0.20 9.49 5.24
CA GLY A 185 -0.92 9.57 4.30
C GLY A 185 -0.88 8.44 3.27
N CYS A 186 -1.12 8.77 2.00
CA CYS A 186 -1.21 7.78 0.92
C CYS A 186 0.10 7.01 0.67
N THR A 187 1.25 7.52 1.14
CA THR A 187 2.55 6.86 0.97
C THR A 187 2.91 5.90 2.11
N SER A 188 2.07 5.78 3.14
CA SER A 188 2.39 5.03 4.36
C SER A 188 2.91 3.62 4.10
N GLY A 189 2.23 2.84 3.26
CA GLY A 189 2.64 1.48 2.90
C GLY A 189 3.94 1.43 2.09
N LEU A 190 4.09 2.35 1.12
CA LEU A 190 5.32 2.47 0.35
C LEU A 190 6.51 2.85 1.24
N ASP A 191 6.32 3.83 2.12
CA ASP A 191 7.34 4.25 3.08
C ASP A 191 7.69 3.15 4.08
N ALA A 192 6.68 2.36 4.52
CA ALA A 192 6.89 1.22 5.40
C ALA A 192 7.73 0.13 4.73
N VAL A 193 7.46 -0.20 3.47
CA VAL A 193 8.29 -1.15 2.71
C VAL A 193 9.72 -0.63 2.56
N GLY A 194 9.89 0.65 2.21
CA GLY A 194 11.21 1.27 2.13
C GLY A 194 11.97 1.27 3.46
N GLN A 195 11.27 1.48 4.58
CA GLN A 195 11.85 1.40 5.92
C GLN A 195 12.20 -0.05 6.29
N GLY A 196 11.34 -1.03 5.96
CA GLY A 196 11.64 -2.44 6.14
C GLY A 196 12.89 -2.87 5.39
N ALA A 197 13.03 -2.45 4.14
CA ALA A 197 14.26 -2.66 3.37
C ALA A 197 15.50 -2.07 4.07
N ALA A 198 15.38 -0.86 4.62
CA ALA A 198 16.47 -0.24 5.37
C ALA A 198 16.83 -0.99 6.67
N MET A 199 15.87 -1.63 7.35
CA MET A 199 16.17 -2.50 8.51
C MET A 199 17.05 -3.68 8.12
N ILE A 200 16.79 -4.32 6.98
CA ILE A 200 17.64 -5.41 6.45
C ILE A 200 19.00 -4.88 6.06
N GLN A 201 19.05 -3.79 5.30
CA GLN A 201 20.31 -3.16 4.85
C GLN A 201 21.24 -2.79 5.99
N ARG A 202 20.68 -2.38 7.15
CA ARG A 202 21.45 -2.07 8.37
C ARG A 202 21.76 -3.31 9.23
N GLY A 203 21.26 -4.49 8.84
CA GLY A 203 21.46 -5.73 9.61
C GLY A 203 20.66 -5.78 10.91
N GLU A 204 19.61 -5.00 11.06
CA GLU A 204 18.71 -5.02 12.22
C GLU A 204 17.80 -6.26 12.22
N SER A 205 17.45 -6.73 11.02
CA SER A 205 16.63 -7.92 10.78
C SER A 205 17.14 -8.71 9.57
N HIS A 206 16.86 -10.02 9.54
CA HIS A 206 17.06 -10.86 8.37
C HIS A 206 15.80 -10.94 7.52
N ILE A 207 14.66 -10.90 8.17
CA ILE A 207 13.33 -10.93 7.56
C ILE A 207 12.52 -9.73 8.09
N VAL A 208 11.74 -9.08 7.24
CA VAL A 208 10.81 -8.02 7.65
C VAL A 208 9.45 -8.26 7.02
N ILE A 209 8.42 -8.33 7.84
CA ILE A 209 7.02 -8.25 7.41
C ILE A 209 6.72 -6.78 7.14
N ALA A 210 6.63 -6.41 5.87
CA ALA A 210 6.46 -5.02 5.46
C ALA A 210 5.21 -4.83 4.61
N GLY A 211 4.49 -3.74 4.82
CA GLY A 211 3.26 -3.55 4.08
C GLY A 211 2.47 -2.32 4.49
N GLY A 212 1.17 -2.36 4.20
CA GLY A 212 0.26 -1.30 4.60
C GLY A 212 -1.19 -1.75 4.60
N THR A 213 -2.01 -1.09 5.41
CA THR A 213 -3.44 -1.35 5.54
C THR A 213 -4.21 -0.09 5.86
N ASP A 214 -5.42 0.03 5.31
CA ASP A 214 -6.44 0.98 5.77
C ASP A 214 -7.84 0.45 5.49
N ALA A 215 -8.77 0.73 6.41
CA ALA A 215 -10.20 0.50 6.27
C ALA A 215 -10.97 1.83 6.47
N PRO A 216 -10.86 2.78 5.51
CA PRO A 216 -11.33 4.14 5.69
C PRO A 216 -12.82 4.35 5.37
N LEU A 217 -13.58 3.28 5.08
CA LEU A 217 -14.97 3.40 4.63
C LEU A 217 -15.93 3.65 5.80
N LEU A 218 -15.85 4.86 6.34
CA LEU A 218 -16.65 5.35 7.45
C LEU A 218 -17.32 6.67 7.10
N PRO A 219 -18.51 6.97 7.65
CA PRO A 219 -19.18 8.25 7.42
C PRO A 219 -18.28 9.46 7.65
N ILE A 220 -17.51 9.49 8.75
CA ILE A 220 -16.63 10.61 9.09
C ILE A 220 -15.47 10.77 8.09
N THR A 221 -14.92 9.69 7.62
CA THR A 221 -13.81 9.71 6.63
C THR A 221 -14.32 10.20 5.28
N VAL A 222 -15.45 9.65 4.80
CA VAL A 222 -16.08 10.09 3.54
C VAL A 222 -16.44 11.57 3.61
N ALA A 223 -17.05 12.03 4.72
CA ALA A 223 -17.37 13.44 4.93
C ALA A 223 -16.11 14.33 4.90
N SER A 224 -15.01 13.88 5.48
CA SER A 224 -13.76 14.64 5.52
C SER A 224 -13.17 14.86 4.11
N PHE A 225 -13.16 13.81 3.28
CA PHE A 225 -12.70 13.92 1.88
C PHE A 225 -13.69 14.66 0.98
N ASP A 226 -15.00 14.53 1.23
CA ASP A 226 -16.03 15.29 0.51
C ASP A 226 -15.93 16.78 0.82
N ALA A 227 -15.59 17.16 2.07
CA ALA A 227 -15.43 18.56 2.47
C ALA A 227 -14.37 19.30 1.66
N ILE A 228 -13.29 18.60 1.28
CA ILE A 228 -12.23 19.15 0.42
C ILE A 228 -12.45 18.82 -1.08
N LYS A 229 -13.58 18.20 -1.43
CA LYS A 229 -13.95 17.80 -2.79
C LYS A 229 -12.92 16.90 -3.49
N ALA A 230 -12.23 16.07 -2.73
CA ALA A 230 -11.18 15.19 -3.25
C ALA A 230 -11.75 13.93 -3.93
N THR A 231 -12.94 13.46 -3.50
CA THR A 231 -13.60 12.24 -4.00
C THR A 231 -14.43 12.49 -5.26
N SER A 232 -14.61 11.44 -6.07
CA SER A 232 -15.43 11.49 -7.28
C SER A 232 -16.93 11.48 -6.95
N PRO A 233 -17.73 12.38 -7.51
CA PRO A 233 -19.20 12.37 -7.40
C PRO A 233 -19.88 11.53 -8.49
N SER A 234 -19.17 10.70 -9.22
CA SER A 234 -19.69 9.93 -10.37
C SER A 234 -20.49 8.69 -9.93
N ASN A 235 -21.51 8.90 -9.08
CA ASN A 235 -22.27 7.84 -8.40
C ASN A 235 -23.14 6.97 -9.32
N LYS A 236 -23.47 7.43 -10.54
CA LYS A 236 -24.39 6.72 -11.46
C LYS A 236 -23.77 5.50 -12.13
N LYS A 237 -22.46 5.54 -12.31
CA LYS A 237 -21.65 4.48 -12.93
C LYS A 237 -20.38 4.33 -12.11
N PRO A 238 -20.47 3.63 -10.97
CA PRO A 238 -19.33 3.49 -10.07
C PRO A 238 -18.08 2.95 -10.76
N GLU A 239 -18.23 1.96 -11.63
CA GLU A 239 -17.18 1.29 -12.36
C GLU A 239 -16.39 2.20 -13.32
N GLU A 240 -16.99 3.33 -13.75
CA GLU A 240 -16.37 4.31 -14.63
C GLU A 240 -15.79 5.54 -13.86
N ALA A 241 -15.93 5.57 -12.53
CA ALA A 241 -15.65 6.79 -11.73
C ALA A 241 -14.15 7.06 -11.53
N SER A 242 -13.37 6.01 -11.28
CA SER A 242 -11.91 6.11 -11.17
C SER A 242 -11.30 6.07 -12.57
N ARG A 243 -10.74 7.21 -13.01
CA ARG A 243 -10.24 7.40 -14.37
C ARG A 243 -8.96 8.22 -14.41
N PRO A 244 -7.85 7.68 -13.87
CA PRO A 244 -6.59 8.39 -13.84
C PRO A 244 -6.17 8.88 -15.23
N PHE A 245 -5.62 10.10 -15.29
CA PHE A 245 -5.10 10.77 -16.47
C PHE A 245 -6.13 11.12 -17.55
N ASP A 246 -7.39 10.67 -17.45
CA ASP A 246 -8.47 11.04 -18.38
C ASP A 246 -8.90 12.50 -18.18
N ALA A 247 -9.26 13.19 -19.24
CA ALA A 247 -9.68 14.59 -19.20
C ALA A 247 -10.96 14.81 -18.35
N LYS A 248 -11.82 13.79 -18.20
CA LYS A 248 -13.06 13.86 -17.41
C LYS A 248 -12.87 13.44 -15.94
N ARG A 249 -11.64 13.15 -15.48
CA ARG A 249 -11.41 12.82 -14.07
C ARG A 249 -11.87 13.94 -13.14
N ASN A 250 -12.46 13.57 -12.01
CA ASN A 250 -13.11 14.54 -11.14
C ASN A 250 -12.95 14.24 -9.64
N GLY A 251 -11.97 13.43 -9.28
CA GLY A 251 -11.65 13.00 -7.93
C GLY A 251 -11.32 11.51 -7.84
N PHE A 252 -10.71 11.10 -6.75
CA PHE A 252 -10.44 9.68 -6.53
C PHE A 252 -11.66 8.94 -5.99
N VAL A 253 -11.67 7.63 -6.09
CA VAL A 253 -12.64 6.75 -5.45
C VAL A 253 -11.98 6.17 -4.21
N LEU A 254 -12.59 6.36 -3.03
CA LEU A 254 -12.09 5.80 -1.78
C LEU A 254 -12.17 4.27 -1.80
N ALA A 255 -11.21 3.60 -1.21
CA ALA A 255 -11.18 2.14 -1.09
C ALA A 255 -10.53 1.72 0.23
N GLU A 256 -10.70 0.45 0.58
CA GLU A 256 -9.98 -0.21 1.67
C GLU A 256 -9.04 -1.27 1.12
N GLY A 257 -8.16 -1.81 1.94
CA GLY A 257 -7.29 -2.90 1.56
C GLY A 257 -6.08 -3.06 2.47
N ALA A 258 -5.32 -4.12 2.21
CA ALA A 258 -4.02 -4.38 2.80
C ALA A 258 -3.11 -5.11 1.82
N ALA A 259 -1.82 -4.91 1.97
CA ALA A 259 -0.82 -5.73 1.29
C ALA A 259 0.38 -5.95 2.21
N THR A 260 0.92 -7.15 2.15
CA THR A 260 2.11 -7.56 2.90
C THR A 260 3.14 -8.15 1.94
N LEU A 261 4.37 -7.73 2.12
CA LEU A 261 5.55 -8.30 1.49
C LEU A 261 6.45 -8.90 2.56
N VAL A 262 6.95 -10.09 2.34
CA VAL A 262 8.05 -10.66 3.11
C VAL A 262 9.34 -10.18 2.46
N LEU A 263 10.02 -9.26 3.14
CA LEU A 263 11.34 -8.79 2.75
C LEU A 263 12.40 -9.63 3.43
N GLU A 264 13.45 -9.98 2.71
CA GLU A 264 14.47 -10.87 3.23
C GLU A 264 15.88 -10.45 2.75
N ASP A 265 16.89 -10.61 3.59
CA ASP A 265 18.27 -10.52 3.15
C ASP A 265 18.49 -11.55 2.02
N LEU A 266 18.98 -11.10 0.88
CA LEU A 266 19.07 -11.94 -0.33
C LEU A 266 19.93 -13.18 -0.10
N GLU A 267 21.03 -13.08 0.66
CA GLU A 267 21.89 -14.24 0.93
C GLU A 267 21.21 -15.21 1.90
N HIS A 268 20.42 -14.70 2.86
CA HIS A 268 19.57 -15.52 3.71
C HIS A 268 18.51 -16.27 2.87
N ALA A 269 17.80 -15.57 1.99
CA ALA A 269 16.80 -16.14 1.09
C ALA A 269 17.40 -17.27 0.21
N ARG A 270 18.58 -17.02 -0.38
CA ARG A 270 19.31 -18.01 -1.19
C ARG A 270 19.73 -19.23 -0.38
N ALA A 271 20.22 -19.02 0.85
CA ALA A 271 20.68 -20.10 1.70
C ALA A 271 19.56 -21.10 2.07
N ARG A 272 18.32 -20.61 2.21
CA ARG A 272 17.15 -21.48 2.45
C ARG A 272 16.43 -21.96 1.18
N GLY A 273 16.89 -21.54 0.00
CA GLY A 273 16.27 -21.89 -1.28
C GLY A 273 14.92 -21.20 -1.54
N ALA A 274 14.71 -20.01 -0.97
CA ALA A 274 13.48 -19.25 -1.16
C ALA A 274 13.25 -18.87 -2.62
N HIS A 275 11.99 -18.83 -3.02
CA HIS A 275 11.62 -18.12 -4.24
C HIS A 275 11.86 -16.62 -4.06
N VAL A 276 12.51 -15.99 -5.02
CA VAL A 276 12.74 -14.54 -5.05
C VAL A 276 11.95 -13.95 -6.20
N TYR A 277 10.92 -13.20 -5.89
CA TYR A 277 10.10 -12.49 -6.88
C TYR A 277 10.82 -11.33 -7.52
N ALA A 278 11.45 -10.51 -6.69
CA ALA A 278 12.13 -9.27 -7.09
C ALA A 278 13.09 -8.80 -5.99
N GLU A 279 13.89 -7.77 -6.29
CA GLU A 279 14.71 -7.07 -5.33
C GLU A 279 14.28 -5.61 -5.19
N ILE A 280 14.35 -5.06 -3.99
CA ILE A 280 14.21 -3.64 -3.73
C ILE A 280 15.59 -3.00 -3.85
N THR A 281 15.83 -2.35 -4.97
CA THR A 281 17.15 -1.77 -5.29
C THR A 281 17.28 -0.31 -4.90
N GLY A 282 16.18 0.45 -4.83
CA GLY A 282 16.22 1.86 -4.47
C GLY A 282 14.92 2.36 -3.86
N PHE A 283 15.05 3.23 -2.87
CA PHE A 283 13.95 3.92 -2.22
C PHE A 283 14.34 5.36 -1.87
N ALA A 284 13.45 6.29 -2.10
CA ALA A 284 13.61 7.68 -1.67
C ALA A 284 12.27 8.33 -1.35
N ARG A 285 12.30 9.35 -0.52
CA ARG A 285 11.16 10.19 -0.18
C ARG A 285 11.58 11.64 -0.08
N THR A 286 10.65 12.52 -0.39
CA THR A 286 10.77 13.97 -0.30
C THR A 286 9.47 14.55 0.25
N THR A 287 9.46 15.84 0.52
CA THR A 287 8.24 16.58 0.89
C THR A 287 8.17 17.87 0.10
N ASN A 288 6.98 18.29 -0.29
CA ASN A 288 6.81 19.53 -1.04
C ASN A 288 6.94 20.79 -0.16
N GLY A 289 6.61 20.70 1.13
CA GLY A 289 6.63 21.87 2.02
C GLY A 289 5.72 23.03 1.57
N TYR A 290 4.81 22.77 0.62
CA TYR A 290 3.99 23.75 -0.06
C TYR A 290 2.61 23.92 0.58
N HIS A 291 1.87 22.82 0.75
CA HIS A 291 0.51 22.82 1.29
C HIS A 291 0.20 21.44 1.90
N MET A 292 -0.75 21.38 2.85
CA MET A 292 -1.10 20.12 3.53
C MET A 292 -1.64 19.05 2.56
N THR A 293 -2.42 19.44 1.55
CA THR A 293 -3.04 18.54 0.57
C THR A 293 -2.85 19.00 -0.88
N GLY A 294 -2.38 20.22 -1.10
CA GLY A 294 -2.18 20.79 -2.42
C GLY A 294 -0.82 20.44 -2.98
N LEU A 295 -0.79 20.19 -4.27
CA LEU A 295 0.42 19.99 -5.07
C LEU A 295 0.58 21.18 -6.03
N ASP A 296 1.80 21.55 -6.36
CA ASP A 296 2.02 22.44 -7.50
C ASP A 296 1.91 21.67 -8.83
N ASN A 297 1.96 22.35 -9.94
CA ASN A 297 1.88 21.70 -11.25
C ASN A 297 3.25 21.33 -11.82
N GLU A 298 4.32 21.54 -11.04
CA GLU A 298 5.67 21.36 -11.56
C GLU A 298 6.26 19.98 -11.25
N GLY A 299 5.81 19.30 -10.21
CA GLY A 299 6.27 17.95 -9.84
C GLY A 299 7.74 17.85 -9.46
N ALA A 300 8.36 18.94 -8.98
CA ALA A 300 9.79 18.99 -8.76
C ALA A 300 10.25 18.07 -7.63
N GLU A 301 9.52 18.06 -6.51
CA GLU A 301 9.85 17.22 -5.34
C GLU A 301 9.64 15.73 -5.61
N LEU A 302 8.62 15.37 -6.40
CA LEU A 302 8.42 13.98 -6.83
C LEU A 302 9.51 13.54 -7.82
N ALA A 303 9.88 14.43 -8.75
CA ALA A 303 11.01 14.16 -9.67
C ALA A 303 12.33 13.96 -8.92
N ASP A 304 12.57 14.72 -7.85
CA ASP A 304 13.74 14.57 -6.99
C ASP A 304 13.71 13.22 -6.24
N ALA A 305 12.54 12.78 -5.74
CA ALA A 305 12.37 11.46 -5.12
C ALA A 305 12.68 10.33 -6.11
N ILE A 306 12.14 10.39 -7.33
CA ILE A 306 12.41 9.41 -8.39
C ILE A 306 13.90 9.38 -8.71
N SER A 307 14.51 10.54 -8.95
CA SER A 307 15.92 10.64 -9.29
C SER A 307 16.84 10.09 -8.19
N LYS A 308 16.50 10.34 -6.92
CA LYS A 308 17.23 9.79 -5.78
C LYS A 308 17.06 8.27 -5.65
N ALA A 309 15.89 7.73 -5.95
CA ALA A 309 15.65 6.29 -5.96
C ALA A 309 16.46 5.60 -7.05
N LEU A 310 16.48 6.15 -8.28
CA LEU A 310 17.30 5.66 -9.39
C LEU A 310 18.81 5.71 -9.05
N LEU A 311 19.26 6.79 -8.45
CA LEU A 311 20.65 6.94 -8.01
C LEU A 311 21.05 5.86 -6.99
N LYS A 312 20.19 5.60 -6.00
CA LYS A 312 20.42 4.54 -5.00
C LYS A 312 20.41 3.15 -5.61
N ALA A 313 19.54 2.92 -6.58
CA ALA A 313 19.49 1.67 -7.34
C ALA A 313 20.69 1.48 -8.29
N GLY A 314 21.43 2.54 -8.59
CA GLY A 314 22.53 2.50 -9.55
C GLY A 314 22.08 2.30 -10.99
N ILE A 315 20.84 2.66 -11.33
CA ILE A 315 20.26 2.51 -12.67
C ILE A 315 19.97 3.87 -13.31
N LYS A 316 19.93 3.86 -14.64
CA LYS A 316 19.62 5.06 -15.44
C LYS A 316 18.13 5.09 -15.78
N PRO A 317 17.56 6.27 -16.08
CA PRO A 317 16.18 6.40 -16.52
C PRO A 317 15.79 5.44 -17.65
N GLU A 318 16.66 5.23 -18.64
CA GLU A 318 16.43 4.38 -19.81
C GLU A 318 16.33 2.88 -19.50
N GLN A 319 16.62 2.49 -18.26
CA GLN A 319 16.53 1.11 -17.79
C GLN A 319 15.19 0.82 -17.08
N ILE A 320 14.31 1.82 -16.97
CA ILE A 320 12.97 1.64 -16.43
C ILE A 320 12.06 1.08 -17.52
N ASP A 321 11.50 -0.09 -17.29
CA ASP A 321 10.62 -0.78 -18.24
C ASP A 321 9.13 -0.55 -17.93
N TYR A 322 8.78 -0.13 -16.70
CA TYR A 322 7.40 0.13 -16.28
C TYR A 322 7.34 1.10 -15.08
N VAL A 323 6.30 1.91 -15.05
CA VAL A 323 5.95 2.76 -13.92
C VAL A 323 4.53 2.46 -13.46
N ASN A 324 4.38 1.97 -12.22
CA ASN A 324 3.09 1.97 -11.55
C ASN A 324 2.91 3.34 -10.90
N ALA A 325 2.02 4.15 -11.44
CA ALA A 325 1.83 5.53 -11.06
C ALA A 325 0.90 5.67 -9.86
N HIS A 326 1.07 6.75 -9.10
CA HIS A 326 0.06 7.13 -8.12
C HIS A 326 -1.31 7.35 -8.76
N GLY A 327 -1.37 8.12 -9.88
CA GLY A 327 -2.54 8.19 -10.75
C GLY A 327 -3.87 8.19 -10.00
N SER A 328 -4.12 9.21 -9.16
CA SER A 328 -5.24 9.20 -8.22
C SER A 328 -6.59 9.57 -8.86
N SER A 329 -6.64 9.87 -10.14
CA SER A 329 -7.85 10.39 -10.82
C SER A 329 -8.27 11.79 -10.34
N THR A 330 -7.35 12.55 -9.73
CA THR A 330 -7.59 13.96 -9.39
C THR A 330 -7.01 14.89 -10.43
N GLN A 331 -7.62 16.07 -10.58
CA GLN A 331 -7.17 17.06 -11.56
C GLN A 331 -5.73 17.52 -11.30
N GLN A 332 -5.34 17.60 -10.04
CA GLN A 332 -4.06 18.15 -9.64
C GLN A 332 -2.94 17.10 -9.65
N ASN A 333 -3.17 15.94 -9.01
CA ASN A 333 -2.14 14.91 -8.88
C ASN A 333 -1.65 14.40 -10.24
N ASP A 334 -2.58 14.09 -11.15
CA ASP A 334 -2.22 13.40 -12.39
C ASP A 334 -1.37 14.29 -13.31
N VAL A 335 -1.59 15.61 -13.28
CA VAL A 335 -0.73 16.59 -13.97
C VAL A 335 0.62 16.71 -13.29
N HIS A 336 0.64 16.85 -11.95
CA HIS A 336 1.86 16.95 -11.15
C HIS A 336 2.78 15.74 -11.36
N GLU A 337 2.22 14.54 -11.32
CA GLU A 337 2.96 13.30 -11.53
C GLU A 337 3.48 13.16 -12.97
N THR A 338 2.67 13.54 -13.97
CA THR A 338 3.10 13.60 -15.38
C THR A 338 4.34 14.47 -15.55
N GLU A 339 4.34 15.67 -14.97
CA GLU A 339 5.48 16.57 -15.05
C GLU A 339 6.69 16.06 -14.27
N ALA A 340 6.46 15.41 -13.13
CA ALA A 340 7.54 14.77 -12.36
C ALA A 340 8.23 13.65 -13.15
N LEU A 341 7.45 12.80 -13.81
CA LEU A 341 7.98 11.71 -14.64
C LEU A 341 8.77 12.25 -15.84
N LYS A 342 8.27 13.28 -16.50
CA LYS A 342 9.01 13.96 -17.59
C LYS A 342 10.36 14.51 -17.10
N LYS A 343 10.39 15.16 -15.94
CA LYS A 343 11.61 15.72 -15.35
C LYS A 343 12.61 14.63 -14.94
N ALA A 344 12.14 13.55 -14.31
CA ALA A 344 13.01 12.51 -13.78
C ALA A 344 13.52 11.54 -14.85
N LEU A 345 12.67 11.19 -15.83
CA LEU A 345 12.99 10.19 -16.85
C LEU A 345 13.40 10.82 -18.20
N GLY A 346 13.27 12.14 -18.37
CA GLY A 346 13.58 12.82 -19.61
C GLY A 346 12.80 12.29 -20.81
N GLU A 347 13.44 12.15 -21.96
CA GLU A 347 12.81 11.62 -23.18
C GLU A 347 12.29 10.19 -23.02
N HIS A 348 12.86 9.39 -22.11
CA HIS A 348 12.42 8.03 -21.86
C HIS A 348 10.98 7.97 -21.30
N SER A 349 10.53 9.01 -20.61
CA SER A 349 9.16 9.11 -20.10
C SER A 349 8.07 8.94 -21.19
N ARG A 350 8.41 9.24 -22.45
CA ARG A 350 7.51 9.11 -23.60
C ARG A 350 7.38 7.68 -24.14
N HIS A 351 8.24 6.79 -23.69
CA HIS A 351 8.36 5.43 -24.20
C HIS A 351 8.06 4.35 -23.16
N VAL A 352 8.26 4.69 -21.87
CA VAL A 352 7.98 3.77 -20.78
C VAL A 352 6.47 3.65 -20.54
N PRO A 353 5.91 2.43 -20.47
CA PRO A 353 4.52 2.25 -20.10
C PRO A 353 4.27 2.69 -18.65
N ILE A 354 3.23 3.46 -18.44
CA ILE A 354 2.80 3.97 -17.13
C ILE A 354 1.36 3.51 -16.91
N SER A 355 1.01 2.99 -15.74
CA SER A 355 -0.40 2.72 -15.47
C SER A 355 -0.77 2.96 -14.00
N SER A 356 -2.05 3.18 -13.73
CA SER A 356 -2.60 3.26 -12.38
C SER A 356 -3.68 2.23 -12.18
N ILE A 357 -3.41 1.25 -11.32
CA ILE A 357 -4.37 0.22 -10.92
C ILE A 357 -5.52 0.76 -10.07
N LYS A 358 -5.40 2.01 -9.55
CA LYS A 358 -6.52 2.67 -8.87
C LYS A 358 -7.73 2.87 -9.75
N SER A 359 -7.58 2.80 -11.06
CA SER A 359 -8.70 2.75 -12.00
C SER A 359 -9.61 1.55 -11.76
N SER A 360 -9.05 0.41 -11.35
CA SER A 360 -9.76 -0.85 -11.09
C SER A 360 -10.23 -1.01 -9.65
N ILE A 361 -9.40 -0.62 -8.67
CA ILE A 361 -9.62 -0.91 -7.26
C ILE A 361 -9.95 0.31 -6.39
N GLY A 362 -9.81 1.53 -6.91
CA GLY A 362 -9.89 2.76 -6.11
C GLY A 362 -8.61 3.03 -5.32
N HIS A 363 -8.70 3.93 -4.35
CA HIS A 363 -7.56 4.45 -3.57
C HIS A 363 -7.71 4.05 -2.09
N SER A 364 -6.97 3.07 -1.64
CA SER A 364 -6.97 2.53 -0.27
C SER A 364 -5.99 3.25 0.66
N LEU A 365 -5.81 4.56 0.47
CA LEU A 365 -4.99 5.44 1.30
C LEU A 365 -3.61 4.85 1.62
N GLY A 366 -3.32 4.57 2.90
CA GLY A 366 -2.03 4.08 3.33
C GLY A 366 -1.68 2.67 2.85
N ALA A 367 -2.67 1.85 2.48
CA ALA A 367 -2.43 0.51 1.93
C ALA A 367 -1.93 0.53 0.49
N VAL A 368 -2.37 1.53 -0.30
CA VAL A 368 -2.25 1.49 -1.76
C VAL A 368 -0.82 1.33 -2.26
N GLY A 369 0.17 1.98 -1.63
CA GLY A 369 1.56 1.88 -2.06
C GLY A 369 2.13 0.46 -1.96
N ALA A 370 1.76 -0.30 -0.93
CA ALA A 370 2.14 -1.71 -0.80
C ALA A 370 1.41 -2.60 -1.82
N ILE A 371 0.13 -2.33 -2.09
CA ILE A 371 -0.65 -3.02 -3.14
C ILE A 371 -0.02 -2.77 -4.52
N GLU A 372 0.43 -1.55 -4.78
CA GLU A 372 1.09 -1.16 -6.04
C GLU A 372 2.46 -1.83 -6.22
N ILE A 373 3.22 -2.04 -5.14
CA ILE A 373 4.46 -2.83 -5.20
C ILE A 373 4.14 -4.28 -5.60
N ILE A 374 3.10 -4.90 -5.02
CA ILE A 374 2.69 -6.27 -5.40
C ILE A 374 2.26 -6.31 -6.86
N ALA A 375 1.54 -5.29 -7.36
CA ALA A 375 1.21 -5.21 -8.79
C ALA A 375 2.48 -5.15 -9.67
N CYS A 376 3.52 -4.42 -9.26
CA CYS A 376 4.81 -4.41 -9.95
C CYS A 376 5.52 -5.77 -9.90
N VAL A 377 5.52 -6.44 -8.74
CA VAL A 377 6.09 -7.78 -8.56
C VAL A 377 5.42 -8.80 -9.49
N LEU A 378 4.09 -8.77 -9.55
CA LEU A 378 3.32 -9.64 -10.45
C LEU A 378 3.51 -9.27 -11.92
N ALA A 379 3.67 -7.97 -12.24
CA ALA A 379 3.99 -7.54 -13.60
C ALA A 379 5.35 -8.07 -14.07
N ILE A 380 6.33 -8.15 -13.18
CA ILE A 380 7.64 -8.77 -13.45
C ILE A 380 7.46 -10.29 -13.67
N ALA A 381 6.78 -10.96 -12.75
CA ALA A 381 6.61 -12.43 -12.79
C ALA A 381 5.85 -12.88 -14.04
N GLU A 382 4.78 -12.18 -14.40
CA GLU A 382 3.88 -12.52 -15.50
C GLU A 382 4.25 -11.82 -16.82
N ASN A 383 5.24 -10.94 -16.80
CA ASN A 383 5.66 -10.13 -17.96
C ASN A 383 4.51 -9.34 -18.62
N LEU A 384 3.58 -8.85 -17.79
CA LEU A 384 2.35 -8.19 -18.23
C LEU A 384 2.10 -6.91 -17.39
N VAL A 385 1.90 -5.79 -18.08
CA VAL A 385 1.58 -4.51 -17.43
C VAL A 385 0.06 -4.33 -17.38
N PRO A 386 -0.53 -4.11 -16.18
CA PRO A 386 -1.95 -3.83 -16.06
C PRO A 386 -2.32 -2.47 -16.67
N PRO A 387 -3.54 -2.31 -17.22
CA PRO A 387 -3.97 -1.06 -17.82
C PRO A 387 -4.39 -0.01 -16.80
N THR A 388 -4.45 1.24 -17.24
CA THR A 388 -5.32 2.27 -16.67
C THR A 388 -6.67 2.17 -17.38
N ILE A 389 -7.69 1.67 -16.71
CA ILE A 389 -9.05 1.58 -17.30
C ILE A 389 -9.77 2.93 -17.23
N ASN A 390 -10.88 3.05 -17.95
CA ASN A 390 -11.69 4.27 -18.06
C ASN A 390 -10.95 5.46 -18.72
N TYR A 391 -9.88 5.21 -19.44
CA TYR A 391 -9.16 6.21 -20.22
C TYR A 391 -9.81 6.36 -21.59
N GLU A 392 -10.67 7.37 -21.74
CA GLU A 392 -11.47 7.62 -22.95
C GLU A 392 -11.02 8.87 -23.69
N ILE A 393 -10.74 9.95 -22.96
CA ILE A 393 -10.41 11.25 -23.50
C ILE A 393 -9.05 11.68 -22.96
N PRO A 394 -8.02 11.73 -23.81
CA PRO A 394 -6.70 12.23 -23.40
C PRO A 394 -6.78 13.67 -22.85
N ASP A 395 -6.09 13.93 -21.73
CA ASP A 395 -5.82 15.29 -21.25
C ASP A 395 -4.48 15.76 -21.84
N GLU A 396 -4.47 16.88 -22.54
CA GLU A 396 -3.26 17.46 -23.17
C GLU A 396 -2.11 17.69 -22.15
N ARG A 397 -2.44 17.85 -20.86
CA ARG A 397 -1.47 17.99 -19.77
C ARG A 397 -0.92 16.67 -19.26
N CYS A 398 -1.58 15.56 -19.63
CA CYS A 398 -1.19 14.19 -19.29
C CYS A 398 -0.91 13.44 -20.60
N ASP A 399 0.24 13.70 -21.22
CA ASP A 399 0.58 13.33 -22.60
C ASP A 399 1.60 12.17 -22.70
N LEU A 400 1.61 11.26 -21.70
CA LEU A 400 2.45 10.07 -21.66
C LEU A 400 1.65 8.81 -22.03
N ASP A 401 2.33 7.65 -22.08
CA ASP A 401 1.68 6.36 -22.37
C ASP A 401 1.11 5.73 -21.08
N TYR A 402 -0.18 5.89 -20.84
CA TYR A 402 -0.85 5.40 -19.62
C TYR A 402 -1.42 3.98 -19.74
N VAL A 403 -0.99 3.19 -20.71
CA VAL A 403 -1.49 1.83 -20.99
C VAL A 403 -3.03 1.79 -20.99
N PRO A 404 -3.70 2.44 -21.96
CA PRO A 404 -5.14 2.65 -21.88
C PRO A 404 -5.93 1.37 -22.05
N ASN A 405 -6.80 1.07 -21.09
CA ASN A 405 -7.89 0.08 -21.09
C ASN A 405 -7.53 -1.40 -21.33
N THR A 406 -6.35 -1.72 -21.83
CA THR A 406 -5.96 -3.10 -22.14
C THR A 406 -4.55 -3.39 -21.65
N ALA A 407 -4.37 -4.49 -20.90
CA ALA A 407 -3.07 -4.93 -20.44
C ALA A 407 -2.10 -5.16 -21.62
N ARG A 408 -0.83 -4.90 -21.39
CA ARG A 408 0.21 -4.96 -22.42
C ARG A 408 1.37 -5.84 -21.98
N TRP A 409 1.83 -6.72 -22.86
CA TRP A 409 3.06 -7.45 -22.65
C TRP A 409 4.24 -6.47 -22.58
N CYS A 410 5.07 -6.65 -21.59
CA CYS A 410 6.29 -5.88 -21.40
C CYS A 410 7.45 -6.85 -21.38
N PHE A 411 8.45 -6.64 -22.24
CA PHE A 411 9.69 -7.40 -22.17
C PHE A 411 10.59 -6.77 -21.12
N ALA A 412 10.29 -7.01 -19.84
CA ALA A 412 11.23 -6.66 -18.79
C ALA A 412 12.55 -7.39 -19.04
N LYS A 413 13.63 -6.67 -19.11
CA LYS A 413 14.96 -7.27 -19.08
C LYS A 413 15.25 -7.63 -17.65
N LEU A 414 15.08 -8.89 -17.31
CA LEU A 414 15.54 -9.47 -16.06
C LEU A 414 17.06 -9.34 -15.93
#